data_4286f1001c6281c6cba425febac1dfdc
#
_entry.id   4286f1001c6281c6cba425febac1dfdc
#
_cell.length_a   1.000
_cell.length_b   1.000
_cell.length_c   1.000
_cell.angle_alpha   90.00
_cell.angle_beta   90.00
_cell.angle_gamma   90.00
#
_symmetry.space_group_name_H-M   'P 1'
#
loop_
_entity.id
_entity.type
_entity.pdbx_description
1 polymer ?
#
loop_
_entity_poly.entity_id
_entity_poly.type
_entity_poly.pdbx_seq_one_letter_code
_entity_poly.pdbx_strand_id
1 'polypeptide(L)'
;TVGIVKGSVPIIMNIAEQTTRGAIEAANKAEQDGAKGLMMLPPMRYMATDHETVTYFSEVAKNTSLPIMVYNNPVDYKIEVTLDMFEELLKFDTIQAVKESTRDISNVTRIINRFGDRLKILSGVDTLALESLLMGSHGWVSGLVDAFPKETVAIYKLAKEGMIDEALKIYRWFLPLLELDINAQLVQNIKLAEVAT
;
A
#
# COMPACT_ATOMS: atom_id res chain seq x y z
N THR A 1 -13.46 -13.38 5.55
CA THR A 1 -12.52 -13.57 4.44
C THR A 1 -11.52 -14.69 4.73
N VAL A 2 -10.78 -14.68 5.87
CA VAL A 2 -9.78 -15.71 6.20
C VAL A 2 -10.38 -17.12 6.14
N GLY A 3 -11.57 -17.35 6.72
CA GLY A 3 -12.27 -18.63 6.67
C GLY A 3 -12.69 -19.08 5.26
N ILE A 4 -12.87 -18.14 4.33
CA ILE A 4 -13.24 -18.44 2.93
C ILE A 4 -12.01 -18.88 2.13
N VAL A 5 -10.92 -18.11 2.21
CA VAL A 5 -9.70 -18.39 1.43
C VAL A 5 -8.90 -19.57 1.97
N LYS A 6 -9.10 -19.97 3.22
CA LYS A 6 -8.50 -21.16 3.86
C LYS A 6 -6.97 -21.23 3.65
N GLY A 7 -6.30 -20.09 3.64
CA GLY A 7 -4.85 -20.00 3.46
C GLY A 7 -4.34 -20.11 2.01
N SER A 8 -5.22 -20.17 1.01
CA SER A 8 -4.81 -20.21 -0.40
C SER A 8 -4.10 -18.93 -0.86
N VAL A 9 -4.42 -17.80 -0.21
CA VAL A 9 -3.76 -16.51 -0.40
C VAL A 9 -3.54 -15.83 0.95
N PRO A 10 -2.46 -15.04 1.14
CA PRO A 10 -2.27 -14.27 2.35
C PRO A 10 -3.29 -13.13 2.44
N ILE A 11 -3.82 -12.90 3.64
CA ILE A 11 -4.73 -11.78 3.93
C ILE A 11 -3.93 -10.71 4.66
N ILE A 12 -3.91 -9.51 4.12
CA ILE A 12 -3.37 -8.31 4.73
C ILE A 12 -4.56 -7.47 5.24
N MET A 13 -4.62 -7.25 6.55
CA MET A 13 -5.71 -6.47 7.16
C MET A 13 -5.36 -4.99 7.16
N ASN A 14 -6.33 -4.18 6.74
CA ASN A 14 -6.20 -2.73 6.81
C ASN A 14 -6.53 -2.22 8.22
N ILE A 15 -5.64 -1.41 8.82
CA ILE A 15 -5.81 -0.76 10.11
C ILE A 15 -5.92 0.74 9.86
N ALA A 16 -7.11 1.30 10.09
CA ALA A 16 -7.45 2.71 9.85
C ALA A 16 -7.98 3.38 11.15
N GLU A 17 -7.35 3.04 12.27
CA GLU A 17 -7.77 3.49 13.59
C GLU A 17 -7.23 4.90 13.90
N GLN A 18 -8.01 5.67 14.66
CA GLN A 18 -7.69 7.06 14.99
C GLN A 18 -6.89 7.20 16.29
N THR A 19 -6.75 6.12 17.06
CA THR A 19 -6.02 6.10 18.32
C THR A 19 -5.03 4.95 18.35
N THR A 20 -3.91 5.14 19.02
CA THR A 20 -2.88 4.10 19.19
C THR A 20 -3.44 2.84 19.85
N ARG A 21 -4.30 3.01 20.89
CA ARG A 21 -4.96 1.88 21.57
C ARG A 21 -5.84 1.10 20.60
N GLY A 22 -6.70 1.78 19.84
CA GLY A 22 -7.57 1.13 18.86
C GLY A 22 -6.77 0.40 17.79
N ALA A 23 -5.65 0.98 17.33
CA ALA A 23 -4.79 0.34 16.35
C ALA A 23 -4.12 -0.94 16.90
N ILE A 24 -3.66 -0.93 18.14
CA ILE A 24 -3.11 -2.12 18.81
C ILE A 24 -4.18 -3.21 18.96
N GLU A 25 -5.39 -2.84 19.42
CA GLU A 25 -6.51 -3.78 19.56
C GLU A 25 -6.90 -4.39 18.21
N ALA A 26 -6.98 -3.57 17.15
CA ALA A 26 -7.28 -4.03 15.80
C ALA A 26 -6.18 -4.93 15.22
N ALA A 27 -4.91 -4.62 15.45
CA ALA A 27 -3.77 -5.43 15.04
C ALA A 27 -3.78 -6.81 15.73
N ASN A 28 -3.98 -6.85 17.04
CA ASN A 28 -4.10 -8.10 17.79
C ASN A 28 -5.30 -8.94 17.34
N LYS A 29 -6.42 -8.29 17.06
CA LYS A 29 -7.60 -8.97 16.51
C LYS A 29 -7.33 -9.57 15.13
N ALA A 30 -6.65 -8.82 14.25
CA ALA A 30 -6.27 -9.30 12.93
C ALA A 30 -5.37 -10.54 13.02
N GLU A 31 -4.40 -10.53 13.94
CA GLU A 31 -3.52 -11.66 14.19
C GLU A 31 -4.29 -12.90 14.67
N GLN A 32 -5.19 -12.74 15.66
CA GLN A 32 -6.06 -13.80 16.15
C GLN A 32 -6.98 -14.37 15.07
N ASP A 33 -7.47 -13.51 14.17
CA ASP A 33 -8.32 -13.90 13.04
C ASP A 33 -7.53 -14.56 11.89
N GLY A 34 -6.19 -14.64 11.99
CA GLY A 34 -5.33 -15.36 11.06
C GLY A 34 -4.83 -14.53 9.87
N ALA A 35 -4.84 -13.20 9.96
CA ALA A 35 -4.16 -12.32 9.00
C ALA A 35 -2.67 -12.67 8.91
N LYS A 36 -2.06 -12.34 7.76
CA LYS A 36 -0.64 -12.58 7.48
C LYS A 36 0.19 -11.30 7.47
N GLY A 37 -0.44 -10.17 7.59
CA GLY A 37 0.17 -8.86 7.67
C GLY A 37 -0.87 -7.76 7.87
N LEU A 38 -0.37 -6.57 8.10
CA LEU A 38 -1.18 -5.37 8.30
C LEU A 38 -0.81 -4.32 7.25
N MET A 39 -1.80 -3.57 6.77
CA MET A 39 -1.58 -2.30 6.08
C MET A 39 -2.11 -1.21 7.01
N MET A 40 -1.24 -0.30 7.43
CA MET A 40 -1.59 0.70 8.43
C MET A 40 -1.58 2.10 7.86
N LEU A 41 -2.68 2.83 8.09
CA LEU A 41 -2.79 4.25 7.82
C LEU A 41 -2.25 5.06 9.01
N PRO A 42 -1.75 6.29 8.78
CA PRO A 42 -1.43 7.21 9.88
C PRO A 42 -2.70 7.64 10.63
N PRO A 43 -2.60 8.17 11.87
CA PRO A 43 -3.75 8.64 12.63
C PRO A 43 -4.29 9.97 12.06
N MET A 44 -5.32 9.90 11.22
CA MET A 44 -5.79 10.97 10.32
C MET A 44 -6.81 11.94 10.93
N ARG A 45 -7.24 11.76 12.18
CA ARG A 45 -8.31 12.60 12.75
C ARG A 45 -7.89 14.07 12.90
N TYR A 46 -6.64 14.29 13.25
CA TYR A 46 -5.96 15.58 13.27
C TYR A 46 -4.63 15.44 12.53
N MET A 47 -4.06 16.56 12.12
CA MET A 47 -2.70 16.54 11.56
C MET A 47 -1.72 16.20 12.70
N ALA A 48 -1.28 14.95 12.72
CA ALA A 48 -0.28 14.51 13.68
C ALA A 48 1.09 15.06 13.30
N THR A 49 1.89 15.38 14.32
CA THR A 49 3.31 15.70 14.13
C THR A 49 4.10 14.46 13.73
N ASP A 50 5.31 14.66 13.24
CA ASP A 50 6.24 13.56 12.89
C ASP A 50 6.45 12.61 14.08
N HIS A 51 6.68 13.18 15.27
CA HIS A 51 6.85 12.42 16.50
C HIS A 51 5.61 11.60 16.88
N GLU A 52 4.42 12.18 16.78
CA GLU A 52 3.17 11.45 17.06
C GLU A 52 2.93 10.35 16.04
N THR A 53 3.22 10.60 14.77
CA THR A 53 3.08 9.61 13.69
C THR A 53 4.05 8.45 13.90
N VAL A 54 5.33 8.72 14.17
CA VAL A 54 6.33 7.69 14.48
C VAL A 54 5.93 6.90 15.73
N THR A 55 5.49 7.58 16.78
CA THR A 55 5.04 6.93 18.02
C THR A 55 3.86 6.00 17.77
N TYR A 56 2.86 6.45 16.99
CA TYR A 56 1.69 5.64 16.65
C TYR A 56 2.08 4.32 15.97
N PHE A 57 2.88 4.37 14.91
CA PHE A 57 3.34 3.16 14.22
C PHE A 57 4.23 2.29 15.09
N SER A 58 5.15 2.90 15.85
CA SER A 58 6.09 2.20 16.72
C SER A 58 5.38 1.42 17.84
N GLU A 59 4.35 2.02 18.44
CA GLU A 59 3.60 1.34 19.50
C GLU A 59 2.82 0.14 18.95
N VAL A 60 2.26 0.21 17.75
CA VAL A 60 1.64 -0.97 17.12
C VAL A 60 2.69 -2.01 16.78
N ALA A 61 3.83 -1.59 16.19
CA ALA A 61 4.91 -2.49 15.83
C ALA A 61 5.48 -3.29 17.01
N LYS A 62 5.48 -2.71 18.21
CA LYS A 62 5.88 -3.40 19.46
C LYS A 62 4.87 -4.42 19.96
N ASN A 63 3.60 -4.30 19.55
CA ASN A 63 2.48 -5.08 20.11
C ASN A 63 1.90 -6.09 19.14
N THR A 64 2.55 -6.37 18.00
CA THR A 64 2.16 -7.41 17.04
C THR A 64 3.38 -8.13 16.49
N SER A 65 3.21 -9.39 16.11
CA SER A 65 4.22 -10.15 15.36
C SER A 65 4.02 -10.06 13.84
N LEU A 66 2.90 -9.48 13.39
CA LEU A 66 2.59 -9.41 11.98
C LEU A 66 3.46 -8.36 11.26
N PRO A 67 3.91 -8.65 10.02
CA PRO A 67 4.56 -7.65 9.19
C PRO A 67 3.61 -6.51 8.87
N ILE A 68 4.13 -5.29 8.90
CA ILE A 68 3.39 -4.05 8.69
C ILE A 68 3.86 -3.40 7.40
N MET A 69 2.90 -3.05 6.55
CA MET A 69 3.03 -2.14 5.42
C MET A 69 2.47 -0.78 5.82
N VAL A 70 3.32 0.24 5.85
CA VAL A 70 2.90 1.63 6.11
C VAL A 70 2.21 2.19 4.87
N TYR A 71 1.02 2.75 5.01
CA TYR A 71 0.34 3.43 3.90
C TYR A 71 0.70 4.91 3.89
N ASN A 72 1.56 5.30 2.96
CA ASN A 72 2.03 6.68 2.79
C ASN A 72 1.23 7.39 1.70
N ASN A 73 0.17 8.11 2.07
CA ASN A 73 -0.71 8.85 1.15
C ASN A 73 -1.01 10.26 1.68
N PRO A 74 -0.06 11.19 1.60
CA PRO A 74 -0.25 12.56 2.08
C PRO A 74 -1.29 13.35 1.29
N VAL A 75 -1.60 12.95 0.06
CA VAL A 75 -2.61 13.64 -0.76
C VAL A 75 -3.98 13.54 -0.11
N ASP A 76 -4.36 12.34 0.35
CA ASP A 76 -5.68 12.11 0.94
C ASP A 76 -5.67 12.29 2.47
N TYR A 77 -4.61 11.84 3.15
CA TYR A 77 -4.57 11.78 4.62
C TYR A 77 -3.81 12.94 5.27
N LYS A 78 -3.18 13.84 4.48
CA LYS A 78 -2.49 15.05 4.95
C LYS A 78 -1.31 14.80 5.90
N ILE A 79 -0.87 13.55 6.04
CA ILE A 79 0.29 13.13 6.80
C ILE A 79 1.22 12.38 5.84
N GLU A 80 2.43 12.90 5.69
CA GLU A 80 3.50 12.24 4.94
C GLU A 80 4.41 11.50 5.90
N VAL A 81 4.64 10.21 5.66
CA VAL A 81 5.70 9.48 6.35
C VAL A 81 6.99 9.70 5.58
N THR A 82 7.84 10.57 6.11
CA THR A 82 9.10 10.98 5.49
C THR A 82 10.18 9.90 5.58
N LEU A 83 11.27 10.07 4.83
CA LEU A 83 12.42 9.15 4.92
C LEU A 83 13.03 9.11 6.32
N ASP A 84 13.07 10.24 7.02
CA ASP A 84 13.59 10.30 8.40
C ASP A 84 12.69 9.55 9.37
N MET A 85 11.37 9.65 9.20
CA MET A 85 10.42 8.83 9.98
C MET A 85 10.58 7.34 9.68
N PHE A 86 10.78 6.94 8.41
CA PHE A 86 11.07 5.56 8.07
C PHE A 86 12.35 5.05 8.71
N GLU A 87 13.38 5.87 8.84
CA GLU A 87 14.62 5.49 9.53
C GLU A 87 14.36 5.10 11.00
N GLU A 88 13.49 5.85 11.69
CA GLU A 88 13.07 5.49 13.04
C GLU A 88 12.17 4.23 13.07
N LEU A 89 11.23 4.12 12.14
CA LEU A 89 10.30 2.99 12.05
C LEU A 89 11.01 1.68 11.70
N LEU A 90 12.04 1.73 10.88
CA LEU A 90 12.81 0.54 10.46
C LEU A 90 13.69 -0.06 11.57
N LYS A 91 13.72 0.54 12.77
CA LYS A 91 14.27 -0.09 13.99
C LYS A 91 13.39 -1.25 14.46
N PHE A 92 12.16 -1.36 13.98
CA PHE A 92 11.24 -2.46 14.26
C PHE A 92 11.21 -3.45 13.09
N ASP A 93 11.53 -4.70 13.32
CA ASP A 93 11.55 -5.73 12.27
C ASP A 93 10.20 -6.01 11.66
N THR A 94 9.12 -5.71 12.36
CA THR A 94 7.74 -5.82 11.85
C THR A 94 7.43 -4.78 10.79
N ILE A 95 8.07 -3.61 10.74
CA ILE A 95 7.91 -2.64 9.67
C ILE A 95 8.71 -3.12 8.44
N GLN A 96 8.02 -3.62 7.41
CA GLN A 96 8.66 -4.29 6.28
C GLN A 96 8.38 -3.65 4.93
N ALA A 97 7.28 -2.92 4.80
CA ALA A 97 6.87 -2.40 3.51
C ALA A 97 6.23 -1.01 3.61
N VAL A 98 6.17 -0.33 2.47
CA VAL A 98 5.38 0.87 2.27
C VAL A 98 4.46 0.70 1.06
N LYS A 99 3.18 1.06 1.20
CA LYS A 99 2.31 1.39 0.08
C LYS A 99 2.55 2.86 -0.26
N GLU A 100 3.28 3.09 -1.34
CA GLU A 100 3.73 4.41 -1.76
C GLU A 100 2.68 5.10 -2.62
N SER A 101 2.08 6.15 -2.10
CA SER A 101 0.99 6.91 -2.73
C SER A 101 1.19 8.43 -2.64
N THR A 102 2.44 8.90 -2.53
CA THR A 102 2.74 10.34 -2.49
C THR A 102 2.44 11.05 -3.81
N ARG A 103 2.24 10.30 -4.90
CA ARG A 103 2.16 10.78 -6.29
C ARG A 103 3.46 11.40 -6.81
N ASP A 104 4.56 11.26 -6.09
CA ASP A 104 5.91 11.60 -6.54
C ASP A 104 6.69 10.32 -6.86
N ILE A 105 6.76 9.98 -8.15
CA ILE A 105 7.42 8.76 -8.59
C ILE A 105 8.92 8.72 -8.21
N SER A 106 9.56 9.86 -8.03
CA SER A 106 10.95 9.93 -7.59
C SER A 106 11.17 9.44 -6.16
N ASN A 107 10.08 9.37 -5.36
CA ASN A 107 10.15 8.85 -4.01
C ASN A 107 10.52 7.36 -3.96
N VAL A 108 10.12 6.58 -4.97
CA VAL A 108 10.56 5.17 -5.12
C VAL A 108 12.09 5.09 -5.13
N THR A 109 12.74 5.92 -5.97
CA THR A 109 14.20 5.96 -6.05
C THR A 109 14.84 6.44 -4.74
N ARG A 110 14.26 7.46 -4.08
CA ARG A 110 14.78 7.96 -2.79
C ARG A 110 14.74 6.88 -1.72
N ILE A 111 13.63 6.12 -1.63
CA ILE A 111 13.49 5.02 -0.67
C ILE A 111 14.52 3.93 -0.94
N ILE A 112 14.68 3.51 -2.20
CA ILE A 112 15.68 2.50 -2.58
C ILE A 112 17.09 2.95 -2.22
N ASN A 113 17.44 4.20 -2.56
CA ASN A 113 18.77 4.73 -2.28
C ASN A 113 19.10 4.79 -0.77
N ARG A 114 18.09 5.05 0.07
CA ARG A 114 18.31 5.18 1.52
C ARG A 114 18.22 3.85 2.27
N PHE A 115 17.32 2.97 1.88
CA PHE A 115 16.99 1.77 2.66
C PHE A 115 17.27 0.45 1.93
N GLY A 116 17.55 0.50 0.63
CA GLY A 116 17.76 -0.70 -0.17
C GLY A 116 16.60 -1.68 -0.04
N ASP A 117 16.95 -2.95 0.17
CA ASP A 117 15.98 -4.03 0.34
C ASP A 117 15.33 -4.11 1.73
N ARG A 118 15.72 -3.26 2.68
CA ARG A 118 15.17 -3.27 4.04
C ARG A 118 13.70 -2.83 4.06
N LEU A 119 13.28 -1.96 3.13
CA LEU A 119 11.91 -1.50 3.00
C LEU A 119 11.36 -1.89 1.61
N LYS A 120 10.36 -2.77 1.59
CA LYS A 120 9.70 -3.16 0.34
C LYS A 120 8.70 -2.09 -0.09
N ILE A 121 8.73 -1.73 -1.37
CA ILE A 121 7.89 -0.66 -1.93
C ILE A 121 6.81 -1.30 -2.78
N LEU A 122 5.54 -0.98 -2.48
CA LEU A 122 4.41 -1.32 -3.31
C LEU A 122 3.78 -0.03 -3.84
N SER A 123 3.59 0.08 -5.15
CA SER A 123 2.86 1.22 -5.72
C SER A 123 1.44 1.25 -5.17
N GLY A 124 0.97 2.42 -4.79
CA GLY A 124 -0.37 2.61 -4.24
C GLY A 124 -1.24 3.55 -5.09
N VAL A 125 -0.75 3.97 -6.27
CA VAL A 125 -1.48 4.83 -7.20
C VAL A 125 -1.57 4.13 -8.54
N ASP A 126 -2.78 3.78 -8.96
CA ASP A 126 -3.01 2.97 -10.15
C ASP A 126 -2.45 3.62 -11.43
N THR A 127 -2.56 4.94 -11.57
CA THR A 127 -2.05 5.69 -12.72
C THR A 127 -0.54 5.91 -12.73
N LEU A 128 0.20 5.46 -11.71
CA LEU A 128 1.66 5.56 -11.61
C LEU A 128 2.29 4.17 -11.38
N ALA A 129 1.49 3.11 -11.50
CA ALA A 129 1.93 1.78 -11.12
C ALA A 129 3.03 1.23 -12.04
N LEU A 130 2.88 1.38 -13.36
CA LEU A 130 3.89 0.89 -14.31
C LEU A 130 5.21 1.62 -14.13
N GLU A 131 5.19 2.95 -14.03
CA GLU A 131 6.38 3.77 -13.77
C GLU A 131 7.06 3.37 -12.45
N SER A 132 6.27 3.16 -11.41
CA SER A 132 6.77 2.69 -10.10
C SER A 132 7.48 1.34 -10.20
N LEU A 133 6.90 0.39 -10.94
CA LEU A 133 7.50 -0.92 -11.18
C LEU A 133 8.82 -0.81 -11.96
N LEU A 134 8.87 0.07 -12.97
CA LEU A 134 10.09 0.31 -13.76
C LEU A 134 11.17 1.01 -12.93
N MET A 135 10.82 1.83 -11.93
CA MET A 135 11.76 2.44 -10.99
C MET A 135 12.25 1.46 -9.91
N GLY A 136 11.72 0.24 -9.86
CA GLY A 136 12.20 -0.80 -8.96
C GLY A 136 11.27 -1.13 -7.79
N SER A 137 10.01 -0.67 -7.77
CA SER A 137 9.07 -1.11 -6.75
C SER A 137 8.83 -2.62 -6.81
N HIS A 138 8.52 -3.21 -5.67
CA HIS A 138 8.39 -4.67 -5.51
C HIS A 138 7.04 -5.19 -5.98
N GLY A 139 6.02 -4.34 -5.93
CA GLY A 139 4.66 -4.73 -6.24
C GLY A 139 3.71 -3.56 -6.42
N TRP A 140 2.44 -3.87 -6.48
CA TRP A 140 1.36 -2.92 -6.69
C TRP A 140 0.15 -3.31 -5.84
N VAL A 141 -0.38 -2.37 -5.05
CA VAL A 141 -1.65 -2.48 -4.31
C VAL A 141 -2.67 -1.65 -5.06
N SER A 142 -3.33 -2.25 -6.02
CA SER A 142 -4.27 -1.60 -6.92
C SER A 142 -5.67 -1.49 -6.32
N GLY A 143 -6.37 -0.39 -6.60
CA GLY A 143 -7.80 -0.23 -6.31
C GLY A 143 -8.67 -0.93 -7.33
N LEU A 144 -8.34 -0.85 -8.64
CA LEU A 144 -9.15 -1.44 -9.71
C LEU A 144 -8.93 -2.94 -9.92
N VAL A 145 -7.99 -3.57 -9.23
CA VAL A 145 -7.74 -5.01 -9.35
C VAL A 145 -8.97 -5.85 -9.02
N ASP A 146 -9.86 -5.34 -8.18
CA ASP A 146 -11.09 -6.03 -7.77
C ASP A 146 -12.00 -6.30 -8.97
N ALA A 147 -12.10 -5.37 -9.91
CA ALA A 147 -12.86 -5.49 -11.15
C ALA A 147 -12.02 -6.07 -12.31
N PHE A 148 -10.73 -5.74 -12.40
CA PHE A 148 -9.86 -6.06 -13.52
C PHE A 148 -8.57 -6.80 -13.09
N PRO A 149 -8.67 -7.98 -12.45
CA PRO A 149 -7.50 -8.70 -11.96
C PRO A 149 -6.58 -9.20 -13.08
N LYS A 150 -7.12 -9.56 -14.24
CA LYS A 150 -6.32 -10.09 -15.36
C LYS A 150 -5.39 -9.03 -15.96
N GLU A 151 -5.92 -7.85 -16.23
CA GLU A 151 -5.21 -6.71 -16.79
C GLU A 151 -4.15 -6.21 -15.82
N THR A 152 -4.52 -6.04 -14.55
CA THR A 152 -3.62 -5.60 -13.48
C THR A 152 -2.43 -6.56 -13.30
N VAL A 153 -2.72 -7.86 -13.22
CA VAL A 153 -1.67 -8.90 -13.09
C VAL A 153 -0.83 -9.00 -14.35
N ALA A 154 -1.41 -8.82 -15.55
CA ALA A 154 -0.66 -8.84 -16.80
C ALA A 154 0.36 -7.69 -16.85
N ILE A 155 -0.05 -6.45 -16.54
CA ILE A 155 0.85 -5.30 -16.49
C ILE A 155 2.01 -5.57 -15.52
N TYR A 156 1.69 -6.05 -14.29
CA TYR A 156 2.72 -6.37 -13.29
C TYR A 156 3.73 -7.40 -13.81
N LYS A 157 3.26 -8.53 -14.35
CA LYS A 157 4.14 -9.61 -14.85
C LYS A 157 5.03 -9.14 -15.98
N LEU A 158 4.45 -8.50 -17.00
CA LEU A 158 5.19 -7.98 -18.14
C LEU A 158 6.27 -6.98 -17.73
N ALA A 159 5.93 -6.05 -16.79
CA ALA A 159 6.91 -5.11 -16.25
C ALA A 159 8.06 -5.83 -15.53
N LYS A 160 7.78 -6.85 -14.72
CA LYS A 160 8.80 -7.62 -13.98
C LYS A 160 9.66 -8.50 -14.89
N GLU A 161 9.13 -8.93 -16.02
CA GLU A 161 9.83 -9.72 -17.05
C GLU A 161 10.61 -8.84 -18.05
N GLY A 162 10.51 -7.51 -17.92
CA GLY A 162 11.18 -6.57 -18.82
C GLY A 162 10.51 -6.40 -20.19
N MET A 163 9.30 -6.94 -20.36
CA MET A 163 8.49 -6.81 -21.57
C MET A 163 7.73 -5.48 -21.58
N ILE A 164 8.50 -4.38 -21.65
CA ILE A 164 8.00 -3.02 -21.39
C ILE A 164 7.01 -2.57 -22.46
N ASP A 165 7.27 -2.86 -23.73
CA ASP A 165 6.39 -2.44 -24.82
C ASP A 165 5.02 -3.10 -24.74
N GLU A 166 4.96 -4.36 -24.34
CA GLU A 166 3.71 -5.10 -24.10
C GLU A 166 2.97 -4.58 -22.88
N ALA A 167 3.67 -4.32 -21.78
CA ALA A 167 3.10 -3.71 -20.60
C ALA A 167 2.49 -2.33 -20.92
N LEU A 168 3.22 -1.49 -21.69
CA LEU A 168 2.76 -0.17 -22.11
C LEU A 168 1.50 -0.22 -22.99
N LYS A 169 1.36 -1.23 -23.87
CA LYS A 169 0.14 -1.39 -24.69
C LYS A 169 -1.09 -1.59 -23.82
N ILE A 170 -1.00 -2.49 -22.83
CA ILE A 170 -2.11 -2.74 -21.90
C ILE A 170 -2.35 -1.52 -21.03
N TYR A 171 -1.30 -0.94 -20.46
CA TYR A 171 -1.39 0.19 -19.54
C TYR A 171 -2.02 1.42 -20.19
N ARG A 172 -1.61 1.79 -21.41
CA ARG A 172 -2.20 2.91 -22.16
C ARG A 172 -3.66 2.70 -22.50
N TRP A 173 -4.03 1.48 -22.90
CA TRP A 173 -5.42 1.12 -23.15
C TRP A 173 -6.26 1.17 -21.87
N PHE A 174 -5.68 0.74 -20.76
CA PHE A 174 -6.35 0.64 -19.46
C PHE A 174 -6.37 1.96 -18.69
N LEU A 175 -5.52 2.93 -19.02
CA LEU A 175 -5.33 4.18 -18.28
C LEU A 175 -6.65 4.94 -17.99
N PRO A 176 -7.62 5.08 -18.90
CA PRO A 176 -8.87 5.77 -18.60
C PRO A 176 -9.66 5.15 -17.43
N LEU A 177 -9.52 3.84 -17.21
CA LEU A 177 -10.11 3.16 -16.05
C LEU A 177 -9.25 3.36 -14.80
N LEU A 178 -7.93 3.29 -14.92
CA LEU A 178 -7.01 3.54 -13.80
C LEU A 178 -7.16 4.97 -13.22
N GLU A 179 -7.55 5.95 -14.05
CA GLU A 179 -7.85 7.32 -13.59
C GLU A 179 -9.05 7.39 -12.65
N LEU A 180 -9.89 6.36 -12.58
CA LEU A 180 -10.99 6.29 -11.62
C LEU A 180 -10.48 6.13 -10.17
N ASP A 181 -9.27 5.60 -9.97
CA ASP A 181 -8.63 5.45 -8.66
C ASP A 181 -8.22 6.81 -8.04
N ILE A 182 -7.94 7.81 -8.86
CA ILE A 182 -7.56 9.15 -8.38
C ILE A 182 -8.74 10.15 -8.35
N ASN A 183 -9.95 9.66 -8.53
CA ASN A 183 -11.18 10.43 -8.52
C ASN A 183 -11.75 10.54 -7.09
N ALA A 184 -12.42 11.64 -6.77
CA ALA A 184 -13.09 11.83 -5.47
C ALA A 184 -14.16 10.76 -5.17
N GLN A 185 -14.68 10.09 -6.20
CA GLN A 185 -15.67 9.02 -6.10
C GLN A 185 -15.05 7.63 -6.34
N LEU A 186 -13.76 7.45 -6.00
CA LEU A 186 -13.04 6.20 -6.31
C LEU A 186 -13.77 4.95 -5.83
N VAL A 187 -14.31 4.92 -4.62
CA VAL A 187 -15.01 3.75 -4.07
C VAL A 187 -16.27 3.42 -4.88
N GLN A 188 -17.04 4.44 -5.25
CA GLN A 188 -18.23 4.26 -6.09
C GLN A 188 -17.87 3.77 -7.49
N ASN A 189 -16.79 4.31 -8.06
CA ASN A 189 -16.29 3.92 -9.37
C ASN A 189 -15.83 2.46 -9.39
N ILE A 190 -15.07 2.04 -8.37
CA ILE A 190 -14.63 0.63 -8.25
C ILE A 190 -15.84 -0.30 -8.13
N LYS A 191 -16.79 0.00 -7.24
CA LYS A 191 -18.02 -0.80 -7.09
C LYS A 191 -18.86 -0.86 -8.37
N LEU A 192 -18.92 0.23 -9.13
CA LEU A 192 -19.60 0.23 -10.42
C LEU A 192 -18.85 -0.66 -11.43
N ALA A 193 -17.53 -0.59 -11.45
CA ALA A 193 -16.70 -1.43 -12.31
C ALA A 193 -16.89 -2.93 -11.98
N GLU A 194 -16.93 -3.32 -10.70
CA GLU A 194 -17.20 -4.70 -10.26
C GLU A 194 -18.57 -5.24 -10.72
N VAL A 195 -19.57 -4.35 -10.82
CA VAL A 195 -20.90 -4.75 -11.31
C VAL A 195 -20.95 -4.86 -12.83
N ALA A 196 -20.08 -4.11 -13.53
CA ALA A 196 -20.05 -4.05 -14.99
C ALA A 196 -19.21 -5.18 -15.63
N THR A 197 -18.38 -5.87 -14.85
CA THR A 197 -17.50 -6.97 -15.30
C THR A 197 -17.98 -8.33 -14.78
#